data_6a2608bc9dafd6bb99a02886b482322a
#
_entry.id   6a2608bc9dafd6bb99a02886b482322a
#
_cell.length_a   1.000
_cell.length_b   1.000
_cell.length_c   1.000
_cell.angle_alpha   90.00
_cell.angle_beta   90.00
_cell.angle_gamma   90.00
#
_symmetry.space_group_name_H-M   'P 1'
#
loop_
_entity.id
_entity.type
_entity.pdbx_description
1 polymer ?
#
loop_
_entity_poly.entity_id
_entity_poly.type
_entity_poly.pdbx_seq_one_letter_code
_entity_poly.pdbx_strand_id
1 'polypeptide(L)'
;MPDIQILSPHLADLIAAGEVVERPASVVKELVENAFDAGARTVTVELRGGGATYLRVTDDGCGMTPEDAGIAFLRHATSKLHDAQGLEAIGTMGFRGEALAAISAVSHITLTTRRRGAPGGTHMTLDAGEIQDMYETGCPEGTTMIVRDLFYNTPARRKFLKTDRAEGAACAAAALRCALGRPDVSVRCIRDGEELFFSPGDSKLDSCVYSLLGRELAKTLLPCEGEVDGVRVHGFISSPAAGRGSRAQQHFFCNGRWIKSAALQAALEQAYRNTLLVGRFPACVLYVELSCAAVDVNVHPAKTEVKFSHERAVFDAVYYGARAALEAERAPAAAAPKPSVPKPEPASAPAPSRSAAPAAPVFSGARTYAPAAPAEEALSFRSPTASAFAAPRVTPPPVFTPLARTAPAAQPVPEPVVQGVQTALEPENAEAETPSPLARAVPPETPPARLIGEAMHTYILVEKGDTLILIDKHAAHERINFDRLRQNPADIPSQTLLEPLPFTPDASDAEVLQQHGDTLAELGFTLEPFGRSDYILRGVPAQIDAGDALPALEEICAQLRHGAHTDAQAVRDEVLKTVACKAAIKAGWQTEPEELLRLADAVCAGEVKYCPHGRPVAVTLTRRELDKLFKRIV
;
A
#
# COMPACT_ATOMS: atom_id res chain seq x y z
N MET A 1 5.52 15.45 -47.88
CA MET A 1 4.78 14.28 -47.35
C MET A 1 4.28 14.69 -45.97
N PRO A 2 3.14 14.27 -45.52
CA PRO A 2 2.72 14.60 -44.15
C PRO A 2 3.71 13.97 -43.15
N ASP A 3 4.08 14.74 -42.11
CA ASP A 3 5.02 14.27 -41.05
C ASP A 3 4.36 13.25 -40.09
N ILE A 4 3.02 13.19 -40.09
CA ILE A 4 2.23 12.26 -39.28
C ILE A 4 1.97 10.99 -40.11
N GLN A 5 2.37 9.83 -39.52
CA GLN A 5 2.17 8.52 -40.13
C GLN A 5 1.34 7.62 -39.19
N ILE A 6 0.51 6.75 -39.79
CA ILE A 6 -0.18 5.71 -39.04
C ILE A 6 0.81 4.61 -38.71
N LEU A 7 0.90 4.27 -37.40
CA LEU A 7 1.78 3.19 -36.93
C LEU A 7 1.30 1.83 -37.46
N SER A 8 2.24 0.91 -37.64
CA SER A 8 1.88 -0.49 -37.91
C SER A 8 1.10 -1.07 -36.69
N PRO A 9 0.15 -1.99 -36.91
CA PRO A 9 -0.63 -2.61 -35.84
C PRO A 9 0.29 -3.17 -34.73
N HIS A 10 1.34 -3.89 -35.10
CA HIS A 10 2.31 -4.45 -34.16
C HIS A 10 3.01 -3.37 -33.30
N LEU A 11 3.45 -2.26 -33.90
CA LEU A 11 4.07 -1.16 -33.13
C LEU A 11 3.07 -0.46 -32.22
N ALA A 12 1.82 -0.29 -32.69
CA ALA A 12 0.74 0.23 -31.86
C ALA A 12 0.44 -0.68 -30.67
N ASP A 13 0.50 -2.02 -30.87
CA ASP A 13 0.33 -3.03 -29.82
C ASP A 13 1.45 -2.97 -28.77
N LEU A 14 2.70 -2.81 -29.19
CA LEU A 14 3.83 -2.65 -28.26
C LEU A 14 3.74 -1.37 -27.43
N ILE A 15 3.24 -0.26 -28.02
CA ILE A 15 3.06 0.99 -27.27
C ILE A 15 1.94 0.83 -26.25
N ALA A 16 0.76 0.33 -26.63
CA ALA A 16 -0.36 0.12 -25.74
C ALA A 16 -0.06 -0.93 -24.67
N ALA A 17 0.68 -2.00 -25.00
CA ALA A 17 1.16 -2.95 -24.01
C ALA A 17 1.97 -2.27 -22.90
N GLY A 18 2.60 -1.11 -23.22
CA GLY A 18 3.32 -0.32 -22.26
C GLY A 18 2.53 0.36 -21.18
N GLU A 19 1.33 0.69 -21.48
CA GLU A 19 0.42 1.36 -20.55
C GLU A 19 -0.30 0.35 -19.63
N VAL A 20 -0.46 -0.89 -20.10
CA VAL A 20 -1.21 -1.94 -19.39
C VAL A 20 -0.28 -2.87 -18.60
N VAL A 21 0.86 -3.26 -19.21
CA VAL A 21 1.81 -4.21 -18.63
C VAL A 21 3.13 -3.51 -18.32
N GLU A 22 3.26 -3.03 -17.10
CA GLU A 22 4.49 -2.39 -16.63
C GLU A 22 5.51 -3.40 -16.10
N ARG A 23 5.04 -4.48 -15.47
CA ARG A 23 5.86 -5.49 -14.77
C ARG A 23 5.12 -6.82 -14.60
N PRO A 24 5.78 -7.92 -14.23
CA PRO A 24 5.14 -9.22 -14.01
C PRO A 24 3.94 -9.20 -13.07
N ALA A 25 4.00 -8.39 -12.00
CA ALA A 25 2.90 -8.24 -11.06
C ALA A 25 1.60 -7.71 -11.70
N SER A 26 1.70 -6.89 -12.77
CA SER A 26 0.54 -6.43 -13.53
C SER A 26 -0.12 -7.61 -14.28
N VAL A 27 0.69 -8.51 -14.83
CA VAL A 27 0.21 -9.74 -15.51
C VAL A 27 -0.52 -10.64 -14.53
N VAL A 28 0.08 -10.91 -13.35
CA VAL A 28 -0.55 -11.71 -12.28
C VAL A 28 -1.92 -11.14 -11.94
N LYS A 29 -2.00 -9.81 -11.69
CA LYS A 29 -3.24 -9.14 -11.33
C LYS A 29 -4.31 -9.33 -12.39
N GLU A 30 -4.02 -9.01 -13.65
CA GLU A 30 -5.01 -9.09 -14.73
C GLU A 30 -5.46 -10.54 -14.99
N LEU A 31 -4.58 -11.53 -14.92
CA LEU A 31 -4.95 -12.94 -15.12
C LEU A 31 -5.79 -13.49 -13.96
N VAL A 32 -5.45 -13.15 -12.72
CA VAL A 32 -6.24 -13.57 -11.54
C VAL A 32 -7.61 -12.87 -11.53
N GLU A 33 -7.69 -11.58 -11.87
CA GLU A 33 -8.97 -10.87 -12.02
C GLU A 33 -9.83 -11.49 -13.13
N ASN A 34 -9.23 -11.93 -14.25
CA ASN A 34 -9.95 -12.64 -15.30
C ASN A 34 -10.48 -14.00 -14.83
N ALA A 35 -9.71 -14.75 -14.01
CA ALA A 35 -10.18 -16.00 -13.41
C ALA A 35 -11.39 -15.76 -12.48
N PHE A 36 -11.38 -14.69 -11.68
CA PHE A 36 -12.52 -14.31 -10.84
C PHE A 36 -13.76 -13.96 -11.67
N ASP A 37 -13.59 -13.18 -12.73
CA ASP A 37 -14.67 -12.83 -13.67
C ASP A 37 -15.23 -14.06 -14.40
N ALA A 38 -14.39 -15.11 -14.62
CA ALA A 38 -14.82 -16.40 -15.16
C ALA A 38 -15.55 -17.29 -14.13
N GLY A 39 -15.75 -16.80 -12.91
CA GLY A 39 -16.43 -17.53 -11.85
C GLY A 39 -15.62 -18.72 -11.30
N ALA A 40 -14.30 -18.59 -11.27
CA ALA A 40 -13.42 -19.58 -10.67
C ALA A 40 -13.65 -19.68 -9.16
N ARG A 41 -13.55 -20.89 -8.63
CA ARG A 41 -13.52 -21.19 -7.20
C ARG A 41 -12.11 -21.48 -6.71
N THR A 42 -11.23 -21.87 -7.61
CA THR A 42 -9.84 -22.18 -7.31
C THR A 42 -8.93 -21.54 -8.35
N VAL A 43 -7.94 -20.78 -7.87
CA VAL A 43 -6.92 -20.15 -8.71
C VAL A 43 -5.54 -20.51 -8.19
N THR A 44 -4.65 -20.98 -9.07
CA THR A 44 -3.25 -21.27 -8.75
C THR A 44 -2.34 -20.36 -9.56
N VAL A 45 -1.47 -19.61 -8.90
CA VAL A 45 -0.44 -18.76 -9.50
C VAL A 45 0.92 -19.41 -9.24
N GLU A 46 1.68 -19.70 -10.29
CA GLU A 46 3.05 -20.22 -10.19
C GLU A 46 4.02 -19.28 -10.92
N LEU A 47 5.12 -18.96 -10.24
CA LEU A 47 6.14 -18.02 -10.69
C LEU A 47 7.53 -18.66 -10.67
N ARG A 48 8.37 -18.32 -11.68
CA ARG A 48 9.80 -18.63 -11.67
C ARG A 48 10.57 -17.45 -12.27
N GLY A 49 11.78 -17.21 -11.79
CA GLY A 49 12.60 -16.11 -12.26
C GLY A 49 11.86 -14.77 -12.18
N GLY A 50 11.31 -14.44 -11.00
CA GLY A 50 10.58 -13.20 -10.75
C GLY A 50 9.24 -13.05 -11.49
N GLY A 51 8.74 -14.11 -12.17
CA GLY A 51 7.56 -14.05 -13.02
C GLY A 51 7.83 -13.50 -14.44
N ALA A 52 9.04 -13.00 -14.70
CA ALA A 52 9.43 -12.56 -16.03
C ALA A 52 9.80 -13.73 -16.96
N THR A 53 10.47 -14.75 -16.41
CA THR A 53 10.84 -15.94 -17.18
C THR A 53 9.67 -16.90 -17.33
N TYR A 54 8.90 -17.09 -16.25
CA TYR A 54 7.76 -18.01 -16.24
C TYR A 54 6.70 -17.55 -15.25
N LEU A 55 5.46 -17.45 -15.74
CA LEU A 55 4.28 -17.16 -14.95
C LEU A 55 3.14 -18.04 -15.45
N ARG A 56 2.50 -18.77 -14.55
CA ARG A 56 1.34 -19.61 -14.86
C ARG A 56 0.19 -19.26 -13.93
N VAL A 57 -0.98 -19.03 -14.52
CA VAL A 57 -2.24 -18.93 -13.79
C VAL A 57 -3.16 -20.03 -14.29
N THR A 58 -3.69 -20.81 -13.36
CA THR A 58 -4.64 -21.90 -13.60
C THR A 58 -5.88 -21.66 -12.79
N ASP A 59 -7.05 -21.72 -13.43
CA ASP A 59 -8.36 -21.56 -12.81
C ASP A 59 -9.32 -22.69 -13.21
N ASP A 60 -10.37 -22.88 -12.41
CA ASP A 60 -11.50 -23.78 -12.65
C ASP A 60 -12.79 -23.03 -13.08
N GLY A 61 -12.63 -21.87 -13.71
CA GLY A 61 -13.71 -21.03 -14.17
C GLY A 61 -14.54 -21.63 -15.31
N CYS A 62 -15.32 -20.79 -16.02
CA CYS A 62 -16.16 -21.26 -17.12
C CYS A 62 -15.40 -21.76 -18.35
N GLY A 63 -14.10 -21.41 -18.49
CA GLY A 63 -13.30 -21.69 -19.66
C GLY A 63 -13.79 -20.95 -20.93
N MET A 64 -13.16 -21.26 -22.06
CA MET A 64 -13.46 -20.63 -23.36
C MET A 64 -13.81 -21.69 -24.42
N THR A 65 -14.63 -21.31 -25.41
CA THR A 65 -14.79 -22.12 -26.64
C THR A 65 -13.57 -21.92 -27.54
N PRO A 66 -13.35 -22.80 -28.56
CA PRO A 66 -12.27 -22.58 -29.52
C PRO A 66 -12.38 -21.21 -30.21
N GLU A 67 -13.61 -20.79 -30.57
CA GLU A 67 -13.86 -19.51 -31.21
C GLU A 67 -13.52 -18.33 -30.29
N ASP A 68 -13.95 -18.39 -29.00
CA ASP A 68 -13.62 -17.36 -27.99
C ASP A 68 -12.10 -17.29 -27.74
N ALA A 69 -11.42 -18.45 -27.67
CA ALA A 69 -9.97 -18.50 -27.49
C ALA A 69 -9.22 -17.82 -28.66
N GLY A 70 -9.72 -18.01 -29.91
CA GLY A 70 -9.13 -17.40 -31.09
C GLY A 70 -9.25 -15.87 -31.15
N ILE A 71 -10.24 -15.31 -30.49
CA ILE A 71 -10.47 -13.84 -30.49
C ILE A 71 -10.08 -13.16 -29.18
N ALA A 72 -9.86 -13.92 -28.09
CA ALA A 72 -9.58 -13.36 -26.75
C ALA A 72 -8.34 -12.47 -26.67
N PHE A 73 -7.39 -12.65 -27.60
CA PHE A 73 -6.15 -11.88 -27.69
C PHE A 73 -6.21 -10.72 -28.68
N LEU A 74 -7.37 -10.50 -29.32
CA LEU A 74 -7.58 -9.34 -30.18
C LEU A 74 -7.87 -8.11 -29.31
N ARG A 75 -7.46 -6.93 -29.78
CA ARG A 75 -7.79 -5.67 -29.13
C ARG A 75 -9.29 -5.43 -29.11
N HIS A 76 -9.76 -4.88 -27.99
CA HIS A 76 -11.16 -4.55 -27.76
C HIS A 76 -12.10 -5.77 -27.77
N ALA A 77 -11.54 -7.00 -27.70
CA ALA A 77 -12.32 -8.22 -27.52
C ALA A 77 -12.65 -8.37 -26.02
N THR A 78 -13.92 -8.29 -25.69
CA THR A 78 -14.41 -8.46 -24.32
C THR A 78 -15.79 -9.10 -24.30
N SER A 79 -16.01 -10.01 -23.36
CA SER A 79 -17.33 -10.58 -23.05
C SER A 79 -18.07 -9.80 -21.95
N LYS A 80 -17.47 -8.70 -21.44
CA LYS A 80 -17.89 -8.03 -20.19
C LYS A 80 -18.59 -6.70 -20.43
N LEU A 81 -18.45 -6.11 -21.60
CA LEU A 81 -19.09 -4.86 -22.01
C LEU A 81 -19.72 -5.04 -23.38
N HIS A 82 -21.02 -4.75 -23.50
CA HIS A 82 -21.75 -4.86 -24.73
C HIS A 82 -22.35 -3.53 -25.22
N ASP A 83 -22.49 -2.55 -24.31
CA ASP A 83 -23.10 -1.25 -24.60
C ASP A 83 -22.46 -0.11 -23.77
N ALA A 84 -22.86 1.12 -24.08
CA ALA A 84 -22.40 2.31 -23.40
C ALA A 84 -22.92 2.40 -21.95
N GLN A 85 -24.06 1.78 -21.65
CA GLN A 85 -24.62 1.79 -20.29
C GLN A 85 -23.79 0.92 -19.33
N GLY A 86 -23.22 -0.19 -19.82
CA GLY A 86 -22.29 -1.03 -19.07
C GLY A 86 -21.01 -0.28 -18.65
N LEU A 87 -20.64 0.79 -19.37
CA LEU A 87 -19.47 1.61 -19.01
C LEU A 87 -19.75 2.54 -17.83
N GLU A 88 -21.01 2.93 -17.61
CA GLU A 88 -21.40 3.80 -16.49
C GLU A 88 -21.48 3.05 -15.14
N ALA A 89 -21.63 1.70 -15.17
CA ALA A 89 -21.75 0.88 -13.98
C ALA A 89 -20.94 -0.42 -14.11
N ILE A 90 -19.61 -0.31 -14.04
CA ILE A 90 -18.70 -1.43 -14.22
C ILE A 90 -18.74 -2.34 -12.98
N GLY A 91 -19.39 -3.52 -13.14
CA GLY A 91 -19.49 -4.56 -12.12
C GLY A 91 -18.43 -5.66 -12.19
N THR A 92 -17.61 -5.70 -13.26
CA THR A 92 -16.56 -6.71 -13.48
C THR A 92 -15.17 -6.16 -13.15
N MET A 93 -14.22 -7.06 -12.82
CA MET A 93 -12.84 -6.66 -12.55
C MET A 93 -12.11 -6.22 -13.83
N GLY A 94 -12.32 -6.88 -14.96
CA GLY A 94 -11.84 -6.50 -16.28
C GLY A 94 -12.97 -5.96 -17.16
N PHE A 95 -12.70 -4.98 -18.04
CA PHE A 95 -13.71 -4.44 -18.96
C PHE A 95 -13.15 -3.92 -20.30
N ARG A 96 -11.86 -3.57 -20.37
CA ARG A 96 -11.29 -2.86 -21.55
C ARG A 96 -11.04 -3.75 -22.77
N GLY A 97 -10.93 -5.08 -22.60
CA GLY A 97 -10.58 -5.99 -23.70
C GLY A 97 -9.18 -5.79 -24.27
N GLU A 98 -8.23 -5.30 -23.47
CA GLU A 98 -6.88 -4.96 -23.91
C GLU A 98 -5.78 -5.74 -23.16
N ALA A 99 -6.09 -6.28 -21.97
CA ALA A 99 -5.07 -6.89 -21.11
C ALA A 99 -4.42 -8.12 -21.76
N LEU A 100 -5.21 -9.05 -22.31
CA LEU A 100 -4.66 -10.26 -22.95
C LEU A 100 -3.89 -9.91 -24.22
N ALA A 101 -4.39 -8.97 -25.04
CA ALA A 101 -3.68 -8.47 -26.22
C ALA A 101 -2.34 -7.82 -25.82
N ALA A 102 -2.32 -7.00 -24.76
CA ALA A 102 -1.12 -6.35 -24.26
C ALA A 102 -0.09 -7.36 -23.70
N ILE A 103 -0.52 -8.38 -22.97
CA ILE A 103 0.35 -9.42 -22.43
C ILE A 103 0.96 -10.26 -23.57
N SER A 104 0.14 -10.68 -24.55
CA SER A 104 0.61 -11.51 -25.67
C SER A 104 1.59 -10.76 -26.58
N ALA A 105 1.39 -9.45 -26.79
CA ALA A 105 2.29 -8.64 -27.62
C ALA A 105 3.74 -8.57 -27.09
N VAL A 106 3.97 -8.83 -25.80
CA VAL A 106 5.29 -8.71 -25.16
C VAL A 106 5.81 -10.01 -24.52
N SER A 107 5.22 -11.14 -24.87
CA SER A 107 5.57 -12.44 -24.30
C SER A 107 5.22 -13.62 -25.21
N HIS A 108 5.67 -14.82 -24.86
CA HIS A 108 5.21 -16.07 -25.41
C HIS A 108 4.08 -16.61 -24.53
N ILE A 109 2.91 -16.88 -25.13
CA ILE A 109 1.75 -17.40 -24.42
C ILE A 109 1.51 -18.87 -24.78
N THR A 110 1.16 -19.66 -23.79
CA THR A 110 0.54 -20.96 -23.96
C THR A 110 -0.79 -20.96 -23.23
N LEU A 111 -1.88 -21.07 -23.96
CA LEU A 111 -3.24 -21.18 -23.44
C LEU A 111 -3.71 -22.63 -23.55
N THR A 112 -4.28 -23.16 -22.48
CA THR A 112 -5.05 -24.40 -22.50
C THR A 112 -6.37 -24.14 -21.79
N THR A 113 -7.49 -24.32 -22.47
CA THR A 113 -8.79 -23.99 -21.91
C THR A 113 -9.85 -24.98 -22.35
N ARG A 114 -10.82 -25.24 -21.47
CA ARG A 114 -12.00 -26.05 -21.77
C ARG A 114 -13.21 -25.41 -21.15
N ARG A 115 -14.20 -25.13 -22.01
CA ARG A 115 -15.49 -24.62 -21.55
C ARG A 115 -16.20 -25.67 -20.69
N ARG A 116 -16.82 -25.24 -19.61
CA ARG A 116 -17.55 -26.12 -18.70
C ARG A 116 -18.62 -26.94 -19.47
N GLY A 117 -18.59 -28.27 -19.31
CA GLY A 117 -19.48 -29.20 -20.02
C GLY A 117 -19.07 -29.52 -21.46
N ALA A 118 -18.00 -28.95 -22.01
CA ALA A 118 -17.52 -29.28 -23.34
C ALA A 118 -16.74 -30.63 -23.35
N PRO A 119 -16.84 -31.44 -24.43
CA PRO A 119 -16.18 -32.74 -24.51
C PRO A 119 -14.66 -32.63 -24.65
N GLY A 120 -14.16 -31.61 -25.31
CA GLY A 120 -12.74 -31.32 -25.55
C GLY A 120 -12.36 -29.90 -25.15
N GLY A 121 -11.07 -29.65 -25.00
CA GLY A 121 -10.51 -28.33 -24.76
C GLY A 121 -9.65 -27.86 -25.92
N THR A 122 -9.18 -26.64 -25.85
CA THR A 122 -8.33 -26.00 -26.85
C THR A 122 -6.96 -25.72 -26.27
N HIS A 123 -5.93 -26.09 -27.03
CA HIS A 123 -4.55 -25.66 -26.81
C HIS A 123 -4.18 -24.64 -27.86
N MET A 124 -3.54 -23.54 -27.44
CA MET A 124 -3.10 -22.48 -28.33
C MET A 124 -1.77 -21.90 -27.86
N THR A 125 -0.89 -21.63 -28.82
CA THR A 125 0.36 -20.91 -28.58
C THR A 125 0.40 -19.62 -29.36
N LEU A 126 0.91 -18.56 -28.71
CA LEU A 126 1.10 -17.25 -29.35
C LEU A 126 2.54 -16.78 -29.13
N ASP A 127 3.06 -16.10 -30.15
CA ASP A 127 4.32 -15.37 -30.12
C ASP A 127 4.07 -13.91 -30.54
N ALA A 128 4.44 -12.97 -29.67
CA ALA A 128 4.23 -11.53 -29.92
C ALA A 128 2.80 -11.15 -30.37
N GLY A 129 1.79 -11.86 -29.85
CA GLY A 129 0.38 -11.65 -30.19
C GLY A 129 -0.13 -12.41 -31.42
N GLU A 130 0.74 -13.10 -32.17
CA GLU A 130 0.38 -13.92 -33.32
C GLU A 130 0.18 -15.37 -32.92
N ILE A 131 -0.95 -15.98 -33.32
CA ILE A 131 -1.25 -17.38 -33.07
C ILE A 131 -0.31 -18.22 -33.93
N GLN A 132 0.49 -19.09 -33.29
CA GLN A 132 1.39 -20.02 -33.96
C GLN A 132 0.73 -21.36 -34.21
N ASP A 133 0.10 -21.91 -33.17
CA ASP A 133 -0.60 -23.18 -33.20
C ASP A 133 -1.91 -23.11 -32.42
N MET A 134 -2.94 -23.82 -32.93
CA MET A 134 -4.22 -24.01 -32.25
C MET A 134 -4.81 -25.38 -32.61
N TYR A 135 -5.07 -26.21 -31.59
CA TYR A 135 -5.61 -27.55 -31.79
C TYR A 135 -6.43 -28.02 -30.59
N GLU A 136 -7.27 -29.02 -30.82
CA GLU A 136 -8.07 -29.64 -29.76
C GLU A 136 -7.21 -30.52 -28.86
N THR A 137 -7.44 -30.45 -27.55
CA THR A 137 -6.68 -31.22 -26.54
C THR A 137 -7.58 -31.65 -25.39
N GLY A 138 -7.19 -32.71 -24.70
CA GLY A 138 -7.81 -33.12 -23.44
C GLY A 138 -7.22 -32.30 -22.28
N CYS A 139 -8.07 -31.51 -21.57
CA CYS A 139 -7.66 -30.77 -20.40
C CYS A 139 -8.82 -30.67 -19.38
N PRO A 140 -8.54 -30.30 -18.12
CA PRO A 140 -9.57 -29.97 -17.13
C PRO A 140 -10.43 -28.80 -17.58
N GLU A 141 -11.65 -28.67 -17.00
CA GLU A 141 -12.49 -27.48 -17.16
C GLU A 141 -11.80 -26.26 -16.55
N GLY A 142 -12.02 -25.08 -17.15
CA GLY A 142 -11.35 -23.83 -16.76
C GLY A 142 -10.26 -23.40 -17.73
N THR A 143 -9.31 -22.61 -17.25
CA THR A 143 -8.25 -22.05 -18.09
C THR A 143 -6.89 -22.18 -17.41
N THR A 144 -5.89 -22.57 -18.18
CA THR A 144 -4.47 -22.46 -17.80
C THR A 144 -3.77 -21.56 -18.80
N MET A 145 -3.22 -20.47 -18.31
CA MET A 145 -2.41 -19.55 -19.09
C MET A 145 -0.97 -19.52 -18.60
N ILE A 146 -0.03 -19.76 -19.50
CA ILE A 146 1.40 -19.70 -19.21
C ILE A 146 1.97 -18.55 -20.04
N VAL A 147 2.62 -17.61 -19.35
CA VAL A 147 3.36 -16.48 -19.93
C VAL A 147 4.84 -16.76 -19.73
N ARG A 148 5.61 -16.73 -20.81
CA ARG A 148 7.07 -16.93 -20.79
C ARG A 148 7.78 -15.73 -21.39
N ASP A 149 8.98 -15.49 -20.89
CA ASP A 149 9.94 -14.53 -21.40
C ASP A 149 9.34 -13.13 -21.61
N LEU A 150 8.66 -12.64 -20.56
CA LEU A 150 8.02 -11.33 -20.58
C LEU A 150 9.05 -10.24 -20.94
N PHE A 151 8.68 -9.38 -21.88
CA PHE A 151 9.51 -8.32 -22.47
C PHE A 151 10.71 -8.79 -23.27
N TYR A 152 10.69 -10.02 -23.84
CA TYR A 152 11.78 -10.52 -24.67
C TYR A 152 12.02 -9.64 -25.92
N ASN A 153 10.94 -9.09 -26.50
CA ASN A 153 10.95 -8.22 -27.67
C ASN A 153 10.97 -6.72 -27.33
N THR A 154 11.02 -6.36 -26.04
CA THR A 154 11.07 -4.99 -25.55
C THR A 154 12.24 -4.79 -24.57
N PRO A 155 13.52 -4.83 -25.05
CA PRO A 155 14.71 -4.85 -24.21
C PRO A 155 14.86 -3.62 -23.31
N ALA A 156 14.33 -2.47 -23.72
CA ALA A 156 14.30 -1.26 -22.88
C ALA A 156 13.51 -1.51 -21.58
N ARG A 157 12.30 -2.11 -21.68
CA ARG A 157 11.49 -2.44 -20.49
C ARG A 157 12.11 -3.51 -19.62
N ARG A 158 12.67 -4.55 -20.25
CA ARG A 158 13.37 -5.61 -19.53
C ARG A 158 14.48 -5.06 -18.63
N LYS A 159 15.17 -3.99 -19.05
CA LYS A 159 16.22 -3.31 -18.25
C LYS A 159 15.67 -2.54 -17.03
N PHE A 160 14.41 -2.18 -17.03
CA PHE A 160 13.76 -1.49 -15.88
C PHE A 160 13.18 -2.46 -14.85
N LEU A 161 13.15 -3.76 -15.14
CA LEU A 161 12.78 -4.76 -14.14
C LEU A 161 13.81 -4.77 -13.01
N LYS A 162 13.30 -4.90 -11.79
CA LYS A 162 14.13 -5.12 -10.61
C LYS A 162 14.72 -6.54 -10.63
N THR A 163 15.36 -6.94 -9.55
CA THR A 163 15.85 -8.32 -9.40
C THR A 163 14.67 -9.31 -9.48
N ASP A 164 14.93 -10.54 -9.93
CA ASP A 164 13.91 -11.60 -10.01
C ASP A 164 13.19 -11.80 -8.68
N ARG A 165 13.93 -11.64 -7.59
CA ARG A 165 13.42 -11.74 -6.23
C ARG A 165 12.43 -10.61 -5.92
N ALA A 166 12.76 -9.35 -6.27
CA ALA A 166 11.88 -8.21 -6.06
C ALA A 166 10.63 -8.25 -6.95
N GLU A 167 10.77 -8.71 -8.20
CA GLU A 167 9.62 -8.91 -9.09
C GLU A 167 8.73 -10.05 -8.59
N GLY A 168 9.32 -11.16 -8.11
CA GLY A 168 8.58 -12.28 -7.53
C GLY A 168 7.81 -11.89 -6.28
N ALA A 169 8.40 -11.09 -5.39
CA ALA A 169 7.71 -10.54 -4.22
C ALA A 169 6.54 -9.62 -4.62
N ALA A 170 6.72 -8.76 -5.63
CA ALA A 170 5.66 -7.91 -6.15
C ALA A 170 4.50 -8.72 -6.75
N CYS A 171 4.81 -9.82 -7.46
CA CYS A 171 3.81 -10.76 -7.97
C CYS A 171 3.02 -11.44 -6.85
N ALA A 172 3.73 -11.95 -5.83
CA ALA A 172 3.09 -12.57 -4.67
C ALA A 172 2.19 -11.57 -3.92
N ALA A 173 2.63 -10.34 -3.73
CA ALA A 173 1.83 -9.27 -3.13
C ALA A 173 0.59 -8.89 -3.98
N ALA A 174 0.69 -8.96 -5.31
CA ALA A 174 -0.48 -8.76 -6.19
C ALA A 174 -1.48 -9.90 -6.04
N ALA A 175 -1.02 -11.16 -6.07
CA ALA A 175 -1.87 -12.33 -5.86
C ALA A 175 -2.53 -12.34 -4.47
N LEU A 176 -1.79 -11.95 -3.41
CA LEU A 176 -2.32 -11.83 -2.04
C LEU A 176 -3.45 -10.79 -1.96
N ARG A 177 -3.29 -9.63 -2.58
CA ARG A 177 -4.35 -8.60 -2.62
C ARG A 177 -5.59 -9.09 -3.38
N CYS A 178 -5.40 -9.80 -4.48
CA CYS A 178 -6.52 -10.42 -5.19
C CYS A 178 -7.25 -11.43 -4.29
N ALA A 179 -6.50 -12.30 -3.58
CA ALA A 179 -7.05 -13.30 -2.67
C ALA A 179 -7.81 -12.65 -1.49
N LEU A 180 -7.26 -11.58 -0.89
CA LEU A 180 -7.97 -10.80 0.14
C LEU A 180 -9.26 -10.20 -0.42
N GLY A 181 -9.28 -9.73 -1.68
CA GLY A 181 -10.48 -9.16 -2.32
C GLY A 181 -11.62 -10.17 -2.55
N ARG A 182 -11.32 -11.47 -2.54
CA ARG A 182 -12.26 -12.57 -2.83
C ARG A 182 -12.08 -13.74 -1.86
N PRO A 183 -12.55 -13.59 -0.60
CA PRO A 183 -12.47 -14.65 0.41
C PRO A 183 -13.23 -15.93 0.03
N ASP A 184 -14.14 -15.83 -0.95
CA ASP A 184 -14.94 -16.92 -1.52
C ASP A 184 -14.17 -17.77 -2.54
N VAL A 185 -12.97 -17.35 -2.96
CA VAL A 185 -12.12 -18.06 -3.92
C VAL A 185 -10.86 -18.58 -3.25
N SER A 186 -10.55 -19.86 -3.47
CA SER A 186 -9.29 -20.45 -3.03
C SER A 186 -8.16 -19.99 -3.94
N VAL A 187 -7.16 -19.32 -3.38
CA VAL A 187 -6.00 -18.83 -4.14
C VAL A 187 -4.72 -19.43 -3.56
N ARG A 188 -3.93 -20.04 -4.43
CA ARG A 188 -2.61 -20.60 -4.09
C ARG A 188 -1.53 -19.87 -4.86
N CYS A 189 -0.48 -19.45 -4.19
CA CYS A 189 0.69 -18.82 -4.82
C CYS A 189 1.94 -19.66 -4.57
N ILE A 190 2.62 -20.03 -5.66
CA ILE A 190 3.84 -20.85 -5.66
C ILE A 190 4.94 -20.05 -6.35
N ARG A 191 6.11 -19.93 -5.73
CA ARG A 191 7.29 -19.28 -6.31
C ARG A 191 8.48 -20.24 -6.25
N ASP A 192 9.10 -20.46 -7.40
CA ASP A 192 10.29 -21.32 -7.55
C ASP A 192 10.13 -22.72 -6.93
N GLY A 193 8.88 -23.23 -6.95
CA GLY A 193 8.50 -24.54 -6.41
C GLY A 193 8.05 -24.55 -4.95
N GLU A 194 8.14 -23.43 -4.25
CA GLU A 194 7.68 -23.30 -2.87
C GLU A 194 6.32 -22.60 -2.81
N GLU A 195 5.41 -23.12 -1.98
CA GLU A 195 4.12 -22.48 -1.70
C GLU A 195 4.34 -21.30 -0.73
N LEU A 196 4.07 -20.08 -1.20
CA LEU A 196 4.19 -18.87 -0.39
C LEU A 196 2.98 -18.69 0.51
N PHE A 197 1.78 -18.87 -0.03
CA PHE A 197 0.53 -18.78 0.71
C PHE A 197 -0.60 -19.58 0.04
N PHE A 198 -1.61 -19.84 0.84
CA PHE A 198 -2.85 -20.49 0.41
C PHE A 198 -4.04 -19.85 1.11
N SER A 199 -5.03 -19.37 0.33
CA SER A 199 -6.33 -18.89 0.83
C SER A 199 -7.37 -20.01 0.70
N PRO A 200 -8.14 -20.31 1.76
CA PRO A 200 -9.04 -21.48 1.73
C PRO A 200 -10.25 -21.35 0.80
N GLY A 201 -10.74 -20.14 0.53
CA GLY A 201 -11.92 -19.90 -0.31
C GLY A 201 -13.23 -20.32 0.36
N ASP A 202 -13.30 -20.26 1.69
CA ASP A 202 -14.45 -20.68 2.51
C ASP A 202 -15.48 -19.57 2.75
N SER A 203 -15.34 -18.44 2.05
CA SER A 203 -16.16 -17.23 2.20
C SER A 203 -16.06 -16.58 3.59
N LYS A 204 -15.08 -16.97 4.40
CA LYS A 204 -14.85 -16.39 5.72
C LYS A 204 -13.63 -15.47 5.67
N LEU A 205 -13.88 -14.20 5.95
CA LEU A 205 -12.81 -13.21 5.96
C LEU A 205 -11.77 -13.51 7.05
N ASP A 206 -12.19 -13.99 8.21
CA ASP A 206 -11.29 -14.37 9.31
C ASP A 206 -10.27 -15.43 8.88
N SER A 207 -10.77 -16.51 8.23
CA SER A 207 -9.92 -17.59 7.71
C SER A 207 -8.95 -17.08 6.66
N CYS A 208 -9.44 -16.23 5.76
CA CYS A 208 -8.65 -15.62 4.68
C CYS A 208 -7.53 -14.74 5.28
N VAL A 209 -7.87 -13.83 6.18
CA VAL A 209 -6.91 -12.94 6.84
C VAL A 209 -5.88 -13.72 7.65
N TYR A 210 -6.33 -14.73 8.41
CA TYR A 210 -5.42 -15.58 9.18
C TYR A 210 -4.41 -16.30 8.28
N SER A 211 -4.86 -16.83 7.15
CA SER A 211 -4.02 -17.58 6.22
C SER A 211 -3.05 -16.70 5.45
N LEU A 212 -3.47 -15.48 5.07
CA LEU A 212 -2.71 -14.59 4.20
C LEU A 212 -1.84 -13.58 4.96
N LEU A 213 -2.31 -13.04 6.09
CA LEU A 213 -1.60 -12.02 6.85
C LEU A 213 -0.95 -12.56 8.14
N GLY A 214 -1.12 -13.85 8.40
CA GLY A 214 -0.50 -14.54 9.52
C GLY A 214 -1.26 -14.41 10.84
N ARG A 215 -0.95 -15.34 11.74
CA ARG A 215 -1.63 -15.50 13.03
C ARG A 215 -1.51 -14.28 13.94
N GLU A 216 -0.33 -13.67 13.97
CA GLU A 216 -0.05 -12.60 14.93
C GLU A 216 -0.82 -11.32 14.59
N LEU A 217 -0.90 -10.96 13.30
CA LEU A 217 -1.74 -9.83 12.91
C LEU A 217 -3.24 -10.16 13.11
N ALA A 218 -3.67 -11.34 12.68
CA ALA A 218 -5.08 -11.75 12.78
C ALA A 218 -5.64 -11.68 14.21
N LYS A 219 -4.82 -12.02 15.24
CA LYS A 219 -5.23 -11.93 16.64
C LYS A 219 -5.43 -10.50 17.16
N THR A 220 -4.85 -9.52 16.49
CA THR A 220 -4.93 -8.11 16.91
C THR A 220 -6.00 -7.33 16.16
N LEU A 221 -6.71 -7.99 15.24
CA LEU A 221 -7.72 -7.35 14.42
C LEU A 221 -9.07 -7.29 15.15
N LEU A 222 -9.70 -6.13 15.04
CA LEU A 222 -11.03 -5.83 15.55
C LEU A 222 -12.01 -5.77 14.38
N PRO A 223 -13.21 -6.34 14.49
CA PRO A 223 -14.23 -6.19 13.48
C PRO A 223 -14.64 -4.71 13.36
N CYS A 224 -14.77 -4.24 12.14
CA CYS A 224 -15.13 -2.87 11.81
C CYS A 224 -16.34 -2.90 10.87
N GLU A 225 -17.40 -2.23 11.24
CA GLU A 225 -18.60 -2.06 10.42
C GLU A 225 -19.05 -0.61 10.51
N GLY A 226 -19.52 -0.06 9.39
CA GLY A 226 -20.03 1.31 9.31
C GLY A 226 -20.90 1.49 8.07
N GLU A 227 -21.90 2.35 8.16
CA GLU A 227 -22.75 2.70 7.03
C GLU A 227 -23.11 4.19 7.11
N VAL A 228 -22.87 4.93 6.02
CA VAL A 228 -23.19 6.35 5.88
C VAL A 228 -23.64 6.62 4.44
N ASP A 229 -24.80 7.23 4.26
CA ASP A 229 -25.32 7.67 2.96
C ASP A 229 -25.27 6.61 1.85
N GLY A 230 -25.56 5.33 2.20
CA GLY A 230 -25.55 4.22 1.26
C GLY A 230 -24.15 3.68 0.94
N VAL A 231 -23.11 4.13 1.64
CA VAL A 231 -21.77 3.57 1.63
C VAL A 231 -21.62 2.65 2.83
N ARG A 232 -21.45 1.36 2.59
CA ARG A 232 -21.22 0.35 3.62
C ARG A 232 -19.73 0.03 3.71
N VAL A 233 -19.21 0.02 4.92
CA VAL A 233 -17.83 -0.38 5.21
C VAL A 233 -17.86 -1.56 6.16
N HIS A 234 -17.10 -2.62 5.85
CA HIS A 234 -16.96 -3.77 6.73
C HIS A 234 -15.57 -4.38 6.62
N GLY A 235 -15.16 -5.16 7.60
CA GLY A 235 -13.86 -5.84 7.62
C GLY A 235 -13.17 -5.76 8.96
N PHE A 236 -11.86 -5.53 8.94
CA PHE A 236 -11.02 -5.54 10.14
C PHE A 236 -10.08 -4.34 10.18
N ILE A 237 -9.84 -3.87 11.41
CA ILE A 237 -8.81 -2.87 11.74
C ILE A 237 -7.96 -3.40 12.89
N SER A 238 -6.69 -3.00 12.99
CA SER A 238 -5.84 -3.43 14.10
C SER A 238 -6.17 -2.73 15.41
N SER A 239 -5.99 -3.40 16.53
CA SER A 239 -6.02 -2.72 17.83
C SER A 239 -4.93 -1.64 17.91
N PRO A 240 -5.11 -0.57 18.72
CA PRO A 240 -4.09 0.47 18.88
C PRO A 240 -2.72 -0.04 19.34
N ALA A 241 -2.70 -1.12 20.12
CA ALA A 241 -1.46 -1.74 20.58
C ALA A 241 -0.64 -2.38 19.45
N ALA A 242 -1.29 -2.73 18.33
CA ALA A 242 -0.68 -3.39 17.17
C ALA A 242 -0.36 -2.44 16.00
N GLY A 243 -0.16 -1.16 16.27
CA GLY A 243 0.23 -0.18 15.25
C GLY A 243 1.53 -0.57 14.55
N ARG A 244 1.62 -0.32 13.23
CA ARG A 244 2.73 -0.69 12.34
C ARG A 244 3.61 0.51 12.02
N GLY A 245 4.89 0.28 11.68
CA GLY A 245 5.83 1.32 11.26
C GLY A 245 5.55 1.89 9.85
N SER A 246 4.73 1.20 9.05
CA SER A 246 4.40 1.62 7.69
C SER A 246 2.93 1.35 7.35
N ARG A 247 2.46 1.92 6.21
CA ARG A 247 1.12 1.71 5.65
C ARG A 247 0.98 0.45 4.81
N ALA A 248 2.00 -0.43 4.78
CA ALA A 248 2.03 -1.60 3.91
C ALA A 248 0.89 -2.60 4.20
N GLN A 249 0.42 -2.63 5.44
CA GLN A 249 -0.68 -3.49 5.91
C GLN A 249 -2.06 -2.81 5.85
N GLN A 250 -2.21 -1.72 5.09
CA GLN A 250 -3.50 -1.09 4.84
C GLN A 250 -4.07 -1.59 3.51
N HIS A 251 -5.05 -2.47 3.58
CA HIS A 251 -5.72 -3.06 2.43
C HIS A 251 -7.16 -2.53 2.34
N PHE A 252 -7.43 -1.73 1.31
CA PHE A 252 -8.76 -1.19 1.03
C PHE A 252 -9.31 -1.82 -0.25
N PHE A 253 -10.57 -2.22 -0.20
CA PHE A 253 -11.28 -2.81 -1.33
C PHE A 253 -12.53 -1.99 -1.62
N CYS A 254 -12.77 -1.65 -2.87
CA CYS A 254 -13.98 -1.00 -3.34
C CYS A 254 -14.73 -1.97 -4.26
N ASN A 255 -15.94 -2.41 -3.88
CA ASN A 255 -16.72 -3.41 -4.60
C ASN A 255 -15.87 -4.64 -4.99
N GLY A 256 -15.06 -5.17 -4.06
CA GLY A 256 -14.16 -6.32 -4.24
C GLY A 256 -12.81 -6.00 -4.94
N ARG A 257 -12.62 -4.80 -5.45
CA ARG A 257 -11.38 -4.37 -6.11
C ARG A 257 -10.43 -3.70 -5.12
N TRP A 258 -9.19 -4.14 -5.05
CA TRP A 258 -8.16 -3.46 -4.26
C TRP A 258 -7.83 -2.08 -4.82
N ILE A 259 -7.83 -1.08 -3.95
CA ILE A 259 -7.57 0.31 -4.31
C ILE A 259 -6.57 0.99 -3.38
N LYS A 260 -5.87 1.99 -3.91
CA LYS A 260 -5.12 2.98 -3.14
C LYS A 260 -5.93 4.26 -3.08
N SER A 261 -6.27 4.71 -1.88
CA SER A 261 -7.01 5.96 -1.70
C SER A 261 -6.45 6.72 -0.50
N ALA A 262 -5.96 7.92 -0.76
CA ALA A 262 -5.47 8.83 0.29
C ALA A 262 -6.59 9.23 1.25
N ALA A 263 -7.82 9.35 0.75
CA ALA A 263 -9.00 9.68 1.57
C ALA A 263 -9.32 8.57 2.58
N LEU A 264 -9.31 7.29 2.13
CA LEU A 264 -9.55 6.14 3.02
C LEU A 264 -8.44 5.99 4.06
N GLN A 265 -7.17 6.18 3.66
CA GLN A 265 -6.04 6.20 4.60
C GLN A 265 -6.19 7.30 5.64
N ALA A 266 -6.51 8.52 5.21
CA ALA A 266 -6.71 9.65 6.10
C ALA A 266 -7.89 9.44 7.06
N ALA A 267 -9.02 8.88 6.58
CA ALA A 267 -10.19 8.57 7.40
C ALA A 267 -9.85 7.56 8.50
N LEU A 268 -9.18 6.47 8.13
CA LEU A 268 -8.73 5.46 9.07
C LEU A 268 -7.75 6.05 10.10
N GLU A 269 -6.70 6.74 9.65
CA GLU A 269 -5.69 7.32 10.53
C GLU A 269 -6.28 8.41 11.45
N GLN A 270 -7.27 9.17 10.97
CA GLN A 270 -7.97 10.14 11.79
C GLN A 270 -8.80 9.47 12.91
N ALA A 271 -9.41 8.31 12.66
CA ALA A 271 -10.12 7.55 13.69
C ALA A 271 -9.19 7.09 14.82
N TYR A 272 -7.91 6.83 14.50
CA TYR A 272 -6.88 6.46 15.48
C TYR A 272 -6.19 7.65 16.14
N ARG A 273 -6.58 8.88 15.81
CA ARG A 273 -5.97 10.08 16.41
C ARG A 273 -6.03 10.02 17.94
N ASN A 274 -4.90 10.26 18.59
CA ASN A 274 -4.71 10.16 20.04
C ASN A 274 -4.79 8.73 20.64
N THR A 275 -4.78 7.69 19.80
CA THR A 275 -4.78 6.29 20.26
C THR A 275 -3.53 5.52 19.82
N LEU A 276 -2.96 5.88 18.68
CA LEU A 276 -1.68 5.37 18.21
C LEU A 276 -0.54 6.31 18.58
N LEU A 277 0.63 5.74 18.80
CA LEU A 277 1.86 6.51 18.94
C LEU A 277 2.19 7.25 17.64
N VAL A 278 2.86 8.38 17.75
CA VAL A 278 3.31 9.17 16.59
C VAL A 278 4.24 8.31 15.71
N GLY A 279 3.99 8.33 14.40
CA GLY A 279 4.75 7.51 13.45
C GLY A 279 4.27 6.06 13.33
N ARG A 280 3.17 5.69 13.98
CA ARG A 280 2.53 4.38 13.82
C ARG A 280 1.28 4.49 12.98
N PHE A 281 1.04 3.44 12.20
CA PHE A 281 -0.11 3.33 11.30
C PHE A 281 -0.96 2.12 11.67
N PRO A 282 -2.29 2.21 11.59
CA PRO A 282 -3.14 1.05 11.77
C PRO A 282 -3.03 0.10 10.58
N ALA A 283 -3.04 -1.20 10.82
CA ALA A 283 -3.28 -2.19 9.78
C ALA A 283 -4.79 -2.34 9.56
N CYS A 284 -5.22 -2.64 8.34
CA CYS A 284 -6.62 -2.89 8.05
C CYS A 284 -6.82 -3.80 6.83
N VAL A 285 -7.96 -4.47 6.81
CA VAL A 285 -8.57 -5.10 5.64
C VAL A 285 -10.01 -4.61 5.60
N LEU A 286 -10.28 -3.56 4.82
CA LEU A 286 -11.58 -2.90 4.78
C LEU A 286 -12.19 -2.97 3.39
N TYR A 287 -13.45 -3.35 3.33
CA TYR A 287 -14.27 -3.38 2.14
C TYR A 287 -15.23 -2.21 2.18
N VAL A 288 -15.28 -1.46 1.10
CA VAL A 288 -16.18 -0.33 0.87
C VAL A 288 -17.12 -0.75 -0.23
N GLU A 289 -18.39 -0.92 0.11
CA GLU A 289 -19.46 -1.28 -0.80
C GLU A 289 -20.34 -0.07 -1.07
N LEU A 290 -20.51 0.26 -2.33
CA LEU A 290 -21.34 1.36 -2.79
C LEU A 290 -21.85 1.09 -4.21
N SER A 291 -22.85 1.87 -4.65
CA SER A 291 -23.37 1.76 -6.02
C SER A 291 -22.24 1.93 -7.05
N CYS A 292 -22.18 1.06 -8.06
CA CYS A 292 -21.20 1.16 -9.14
C CYS A 292 -21.28 2.52 -9.88
N ALA A 293 -22.44 3.15 -9.93
CA ALA A 293 -22.62 4.48 -10.50
C ALA A 293 -22.01 5.62 -9.64
N ALA A 294 -21.68 5.34 -8.36
CA ALA A 294 -21.10 6.32 -7.45
C ALA A 294 -19.56 6.27 -7.42
N VAL A 295 -18.93 5.39 -8.22
CA VAL A 295 -17.48 5.25 -8.29
C VAL A 295 -17.02 5.18 -9.73
N ASP A 296 -16.07 6.05 -10.09
CA ASP A 296 -15.35 5.94 -11.36
C ASP A 296 -14.07 5.15 -11.17
N VAL A 297 -14.00 3.97 -11.77
CA VAL A 297 -12.85 3.06 -11.74
C VAL A 297 -11.92 3.24 -12.96
N ASN A 298 -12.32 4.06 -13.92
CA ASN A 298 -11.57 4.30 -15.16
C ASN A 298 -10.59 5.49 -15.04
N VAL A 299 -9.95 5.65 -13.90
CA VAL A 299 -9.04 6.79 -13.61
C VAL A 299 -7.59 6.45 -13.94
N HIS A 300 -7.16 5.21 -13.65
CA HIS A 300 -5.76 4.77 -13.82
C HIS A 300 -5.70 3.47 -14.66
N PRO A 301 -4.71 3.29 -15.55
CA PRO A 301 -4.59 2.07 -16.36
C PRO A 301 -4.59 0.79 -15.52
N ALA A 302 -3.85 0.76 -14.40
CA ALA A 302 -3.81 -0.37 -13.48
C ALA A 302 -5.06 -0.49 -12.58
N LYS A 303 -6.05 0.42 -12.71
CA LYS A 303 -7.30 0.42 -11.94
C LYS A 303 -7.12 0.40 -10.41
N THR A 304 -5.98 0.91 -9.95
CA THR A 304 -5.65 0.95 -8.51
C THR A 304 -6.16 2.21 -7.82
N GLU A 305 -6.54 3.23 -8.58
CA GLU A 305 -7.10 4.49 -8.11
C GLU A 305 -8.52 4.63 -8.62
N VAL A 306 -9.40 5.13 -7.77
CA VAL A 306 -10.80 5.38 -8.08
C VAL A 306 -11.19 6.79 -7.65
N LYS A 307 -12.21 7.35 -8.30
CA LYS A 307 -12.84 8.60 -7.87
C LYS A 307 -14.24 8.30 -7.34
N PHE A 308 -14.54 8.80 -6.17
CA PHE A 308 -15.86 8.69 -5.57
C PHE A 308 -16.69 9.92 -5.88
N SER A 309 -17.95 9.75 -6.26
CA SER A 309 -18.87 10.87 -6.47
C SER A 309 -19.15 11.62 -5.17
N HIS A 310 -19.17 10.91 -4.04
CA HIS A 310 -19.39 11.46 -2.70
C HIS A 310 -18.25 11.03 -1.77
N GLU A 311 -17.05 11.61 -1.97
CA GLU A 311 -15.84 11.25 -1.22
C GLU A 311 -16.03 11.43 0.30
N ARG A 312 -16.83 12.43 0.72
CA ARG A 312 -17.11 12.67 2.13
C ARG A 312 -17.89 11.54 2.79
N ALA A 313 -18.90 10.98 2.11
CA ALA A 313 -19.67 9.86 2.64
C ALA A 313 -18.78 8.62 2.83
N VAL A 314 -17.87 8.38 1.88
CA VAL A 314 -16.88 7.29 1.95
C VAL A 314 -15.90 7.50 3.11
N PHE A 315 -15.40 8.74 3.26
CA PHE A 315 -14.55 9.12 4.39
C PHE A 315 -15.26 8.92 5.73
N ASP A 316 -16.47 9.45 5.86
CA ASP A 316 -17.25 9.40 7.09
C ASP A 316 -17.63 7.95 7.47
N ALA A 317 -17.95 7.09 6.49
CA ALA A 317 -18.26 5.68 6.72
C ALA A 317 -17.05 4.92 7.31
N VAL A 318 -15.85 5.12 6.78
CA VAL A 318 -14.61 4.53 7.31
C VAL A 318 -14.27 5.10 8.68
N TYR A 319 -14.36 6.42 8.83
CA TYR A 319 -14.02 7.10 10.08
C TYR A 319 -14.92 6.66 11.24
N TYR A 320 -16.23 6.69 11.05
CA TYR A 320 -17.17 6.32 12.11
C TYR A 320 -17.18 4.81 12.38
N GLY A 321 -17.04 3.96 11.33
CA GLY A 321 -16.90 2.52 11.51
C GLY A 321 -15.66 2.14 12.32
N ALA A 322 -14.50 2.71 11.97
CA ALA A 322 -13.27 2.47 12.71
C ALA A 322 -13.34 3.01 14.15
N ARG A 323 -13.92 4.20 14.34
CA ARG A 323 -14.10 4.78 15.66
C ARG A 323 -15.02 3.95 16.55
N ALA A 324 -16.13 3.47 16.02
CA ALA A 324 -17.04 2.60 16.76
C ALA A 324 -16.35 1.29 17.19
N ALA A 325 -15.56 0.68 16.31
CA ALA A 325 -14.80 -0.53 16.64
C ALA A 325 -13.77 -0.27 17.76
N LEU A 326 -13.07 0.86 17.75
CA LEU A 326 -12.11 1.26 18.80
C LEU A 326 -12.81 1.59 20.14
N GLU A 327 -14.00 2.18 20.10
CA GLU A 327 -14.79 2.45 21.29
C GLU A 327 -15.33 1.15 21.91
N ALA A 328 -15.73 0.18 21.08
CA ALA A 328 -16.19 -1.14 21.54
C ALA A 328 -15.06 -1.94 22.23
N GLU A 329 -13.83 -1.87 21.71
CA GLU A 329 -12.66 -2.49 22.37
C GLU A 329 -12.38 -1.90 23.75
N ARG A 330 -12.59 -0.59 23.92
CA ARG A 330 -12.35 0.13 25.19
C ARG A 330 -13.47 -0.07 26.21
N ALA A 331 -14.67 -0.44 25.76
CA ALA A 331 -15.76 -0.69 26.67
C ALA A 331 -15.39 -1.86 27.59
N PRO A 332 -15.44 -1.70 28.95
CA PRO A 332 -15.20 -2.84 29.84
C PRO A 332 -16.20 -3.92 29.44
N ALA A 333 -15.70 -5.15 29.22
CA ALA A 333 -16.55 -6.29 28.90
C ALA A 333 -17.68 -6.31 29.93
N ALA A 334 -18.89 -5.96 29.50
CA ALA A 334 -20.06 -6.03 30.35
C ALA A 334 -20.09 -7.46 30.82
N ALA A 335 -19.90 -7.66 32.13
CA ALA A 335 -19.85 -8.98 32.73
C ALA A 335 -21.06 -9.73 32.23
N ALA A 336 -20.85 -10.75 31.39
CA ALA A 336 -21.94 -11.63 30.97
C ALA A 336 -22.70 -12.03 32.24
N PRO A 337 -24.03 -11.88 32.29
CA PRO A 337 -24.78 -12.23 33.49
C PRO A 337 -24.37 -13.67 33.81
N LYS A 338 -23.67 -13.86 34.94
CA LYS A 338 -23.35 -15.19 35.44
C LYS A 338 -24.68 -15.93 35.48
N PRO A 339 -24.80 -17.12 34.86
CA PRO A 339 -26.04 -17.89 34.99
C PRO A 339 -26.33 -18.00 36.47
N SER A 340 -27.45 -17.41 36.90
CA SER A 340 -27.90 -17.49 38.25
C SER A 340 -28.17 -18.96 38.53
N VAL A 341 -27.29 -19.57 39.30
CA VAL A 341 -27.51 -20.90 39.87
C VAL A 341 -28.78 -20.75 40.72
N PRO A 342 -29.85 -21.46 40.42
CA PRO A 342 -31.07 -21.38 41.24
C PRO A 342 -30.70 -21.83 42.64
N LYS A 343 -30.91 -20.93 43.60
CA LYS A 343 -30.72 -21.18 45.02
C LYS A 343 -31.63 -22.38 45.39
N PRO A 344 -31.10 -23.46 45.99
CA PRO A 344 -31.96 -24.58 46.38
C PRO A 344 -32.97 -24.11 47.42
N GLU A 345 -34.25 -24.23 47.12
CA GLU A 345 -35.33 -24.08 48.08
C GLU A 345 -35.18 -25.13 49.18
N PRO A 346 -35.45 -24.77 50.47
CA PRO A 346 -35.38 -25.72 51.56
C PRO A 346 -36.47 -26.78 51.42
N ALA A 347 -36.05 -28.04 51.45
CA ALA A 347 -36.91 -29.22 51.42
C ALA A 347 -37.94 -29.18 52.54
N SER A 348 -39.20 -29.10 52.18
CA SER A 348 -40.31 -29.41 53.09
C SER A 348 -40.59 -30.94 53.13
N ALA A 349 -40.72 -31.46 54.31
CA ALA A 349 -40.85 -32.88 54.68
C ALA A 349 -42.02 -33.60 54.02
N PRO A 350 -42.02 -34.94 53.88
CA PRO A 350 -42.98 -35.72 53.14
C PRO A 350 -44.23 -36.08 54.02
N ALA A 351 -45.41 -36.02 53.42
CA ALA A 351 -46.62 -36.64 53.94
C ALA A 351 -47.06 -37.85 53.08
N PRO A 352 -47.73 -38.88 53.65
CA PRO A 352 -47.61 -40.23 53.18
C PRO A 352 -48.61 -40.65 52.07
N SER A 353 -48.19 -41.68 51.38
CA SER A 353 -48.77 -42.43 50.28
C SER A 353 -50.26 -42.83 50.44
N ARG A 354 -50.99 -42.76 49.30
CA ARG A 354 -52.08 -43.73 49.02
C ARG A 354 -51.95 -44.26 47.60
N SER A 355 -51.97 -45.58 47.57
CA SER A 355 -51.96 -46.51 46.46
C SER A 355 -53.21 -46.43 45.60
N ALA A 356 -53.14 -46.53 44.32
CA ALA A 356 -54.03 -47.33 43.46
C ALA A 356 -53.40 -47.50 42.05
N ALA A 357 -53.49 -48.71 41.56
CA ALA A 357 -52.91 -49.30 40.37
C ALA A 357 -53.72 -49.04 39.07
N PRO A 358 -53.42 -49.73 37.95
CA PRO A 358 -53.09 -49.10 36.67
C PRO A 358 -54.20 -49.30 35.62
N ALA A 359 -54.17 -48.54 34.53
CA ALA A 359 -54.87 -48.91 33.31
C ALA A 359 -54.05 -48.53 32.07
N ALA A 360 -53.91 -49.50 31.19
CA ALA A 360 -53.16 -49.52 29.97
C ALA A 360 -53.97 -48.94 28.75
N PRO A 361 -53.43 -49.02 27.51
CA PRO A 361 -53.44 -47.94 26.56
C PRO A 361 -54.53 -48.05 25.48
N VAL A 362 -54.78 -46.96 24.75
CA VAL A 362 -55.53 -47.00 23.50
C VAL A 362 -54.86 -46.21 22.39
N PHE A 363 -54.52 -46.93 21.35
CA PHE A 363 -54.15 -46.45 20.01
C PHE A 363 -55.41 -45.97 19.27
N SER A 364 -55.26 -44.87 18.48
CA SER A 364 -56.04 -44.59 17.25
C SER A 364 -55.77 -43.12 16.87
N GLY A 365 -55.47 -42.67 15.67
CA GLY A 365 -55.61 -43.13 14.35
C GLY A 365 -55.24 -41.96 13.45
N ALA A 366 -54.63 -42.31 12.32
CA ALA A 366 -54.22 -41.41 11.26
C ALA A 366 -55.39 -40.61 10.64
N ARG A 367 -55.13 -39.35 10.30
CA ARG A 367 -55.88 -38.68 9.22
C ARG A 367 -54.94 -37.87 8.33
N THR A 368 -54.88 -38.30 7.10
CA THR A 368 -54.43 -37.66 5.88
C THR A 368 -55.25 -36.41 5.59
N TYR A 369 -54.53 -35.33 5.18
CA TYR A 369 -55.17 -34.20 4.53
C TYR A 369 -54.47 -33.92 3.21
N ALA A 370 -55.28 -33.88 2.11
CA ALA A 370 -54.88 -33.53 0.75
C ALA A 370 -54.93 -32.00 0.54
N PRO A 371 -54.17 -31.48 -0.45
CA PRO A 371 -54.06 -30.04 -0.64
C PRO A 371 -55.20 -29.48 -1.49
N ALA A 372 -55.65 -28.26 -1.15
CA ALA A 372 -56.57 -27.46 -1.95
C ALA A 372 -55.75 -26.47 -2.83
N ALA A 373 -56.16 -26.36 -4.10
CA ALA A 373 -55.60 -25.46 -5.10
C ALA A 373 -56.01 -24.00 -4.85
N PRO A 374 -55.19 -23.01 -5.26
CA PRO A 374 -55.53 -21.60 -5.19
C PRO A 374 -56.24 -21.12 -6.45
N ALA A 375 -57.23 -20.22 -6.25
CA ALA A 375 -57.94 -19.50 -7.31
C ALA A 375 -57.06 -18.37 -7.91
N GLU A 376 -57.08 -18.29 -9.23
CA GLU A 376 -56.51 -17.17 -10.01
C GLU A 376 -57.46 -15.95 -9.89
N GLU A 377 -56.94 -14.83 -9.40
CA GLU A 377 -57.51 -13.51 -9.68
C GLU A 377 -56.59 -12.74 -10.64
N ALA A 378 -57.07 -12.59 -11.88
CA ALA A 378 -56.46 -11.80 -12.91
C ALA A 378 -56.73 -10.30 -12.67
N LEU A 379 -55.71 -9.53 -12.32
CA LEU A 379 -55.75 -8.08 -12.36
C LEU A 379 -55.21 -7.57 -13.69
N SER A 380 -56.11 -7.13 -14.57
CA SER A 380 -55.80 -6.46 -15.84
C SER A 380 -55.38 -5.02 -15.59
N PHE A 381 -54.13 -4.70 -15.90
CA PHE A 381 -53.65 -3.31 -16.00
C PHE A 381 -53.87 -2.79 -17.41
N ARG A 382 -54.71 -1.77 -17.55
CA ARG A 382 -54.90 -0.97 -18.74
C ARG A 382 -53.70 0.01 -18.89
N SER A 383 -53.04 -0.01 -20.05
CA SER A 383 -52.08 0.99 -20.45
C SER A 383 -52.79 2.34 -20.76
N PRO A 384 -52.28 3.47 -20.29
CA PRO A 384 -52.73 4.76 -20.78
C PRO A 384 -51.98 5.12 -22.09
N THR A 385 -52.81 5.56 -23.04
CA THR A 385 -52.46 6.08 -24.37
C THR A 385 -51.44 7.22 -24.34
N ALA A 386 -50.53 7.20 -25.29
CA ALA A 386 -49.56 8.25 -25.59
C ALA A 386 -50.25 9.60 -25.86
N SER A 387 -49.90 10.61 -25.10
CA SER A 387 -50.15 12.01 -25.41
C SER A 387 -48.85 12.67 -25.84
N ALA A 388 -48.86 13.27 -27.00
CA ALA A 388 -47.74 13.93 -27.64
C ALA A 388 -47.22 15.10 -26.78
N PHE A 389 -45.97 15.03 -26.35
CA PHE A 389 -45.23 16.22 -25.94
C PHE A 389 -44.19 16.57 -27.02
N ALA A 390 -44.37 17.79 -27.56
CA ALA A 390 -43.46 18.40 -28.52
C ALA A 390 -42.06 18.55 -27.90
N ALA A 391 -41.04 18.13 -28.65
CA ALA A 391 -39.66 18.32 -28.31
C ALA A 391 -39.27 19.80 -28.23
N PRO A 392 -38.53 20.26 -27.23
CA PRO A 392 -37.95 21.60 -27.22
C PRO A 392 -36.79 21.65 -28.25
N ARG A 393 -36.81 22.69 -29.10
CA ARG A 393 -35.73 23.01 -30.03
C ARG A 393 -34.44 23.29 -29.24
N VAL A 394 -33.44 22.46 -29.47
CA VAL A 394 -32.07 22.68 -28.98
C VAL A 394 -31.45 23.76 -29.88
N THR A 395 -31.15 24.91 -29.33
CA THR A 395 -30.27 25.92 -29.93
C THR A 395 -28.83 25.43 -29.80
N PRO A 396 -28.02 25.47 -30.87
CA PRO A 396 -26.63 25.10 -30.78
C PRO A 396 -25.84 26.10 -29.89
N PRO A 397 -24.86 25.62 -29.10
CA PRO A 397 -24.01 26.50 -28.29
C PRO A 397 -23.14 27.39 -29.19
N PRO A 398 -22.76 28.59 -28.71
CA PRO A 398 -21.93 29.49 -29.48
C PRO A 398 -20.53 28.90 -29.68
N VAL A 399 -20.08 28.95 -30.94
CA VAL A 399 -18.72 28.57 -31.34
C VAL A 399 -17.76 29.54 -30.74
N PHE A 400 -16.97 29.10 -29.76
CA PHE A 400 -15.83 29.84 -29.23
C PHE A 400 -14.69 29.76 -30.24
N THR A 401 -14.39 30.86 -30.91
CA THR A 401 -13.14 31.05 -31.65
C THR A 401 -11.99 31.19 -30.64
N PRO A 402 -10.90 30.42 -30.75
CA PRO A 402 -9.75 30.63 -29.89
C PRO A 402 -9.08 31.96 -30.25
N LEU A 403 -9.01 32.89 -29.30
CA LEU A 403 -8.14 34.06 -29.38
C LEU A 403 -6.69 33.55 -29.41
N ALA A 404 -6.02 33.83 -30.52
CA ALA A 404 -4.59 33.60 -30.67
C ALA A 404 -3.84 34.40 -29.59
N ARG A 405 -3.27 33.71 -28.63
CA ARG A 405 -2.28 34.28 -27.71
C ARG A 405 -0.99 34.45 -28.50
N THR A 406 -0.68 35.64 -28.88
CA THR A 406 0.67 36.04 -29.27
C THR A 406 1.59 35.85 -28.06
N ALA A 407 2.51 34.90 -28.17
CA ALA A 407 3.62 34.77 -27.24
C ALA A 407 4.53 35.99 -27.36
N PRO A 408 4.99 36.60 -26.26
CA PRO A 408 6.05 37.59 -26.32
C PRO A 408 7.36 36.90 -26.71
N ALA A 409 8.05 37.50 -27.68
CA ALA A 409 9.35 37.07 -28.17
C ALA A 409 10.35 36.97 -27.01
N ALA A 410 10.98 35.81 -26.89
CA ALA A 410 12.10 35.59 -25.99
C ALA A 410 13.27 36.46 -26.43
N GLN A 411 13.76 37.32 -25.56
CA GLN A 411 15.02 38.00 -25.69
C GLN A 411 16.15 37.00 -25.40
N PRO A 412 17.25 37.00 -26.18
CA PRO A 412 18.37 36.11 -25.93
C PRO A 412 19.14 36.55 -24.67
N VAL A 413 19.33 35.60 -23.78
CA VAL A 413 20.23 35.72 -22.62
C VAL A 413 21.66 35.62 -23.14
N PRO A 414 22.56 36.56 -22.81
CA PRO A 414 23.96 36.46 -23.25
C PRO A 414 24.69 35.34 -22.48
N GLU A 415 25.34 34.47 -23.21
CA GLU A 415 26.27 33.48 -22.67
C GLU A 415 27.51 34.17 -22.04
N PRO A 416 28.07 33.67 -20.94
CA PRO A 416 29.32 34.17 -20.40
C PRO A 416 30.49 33.68 -21.27
N VAL A 417 31.14 34.63 -21.93
CA VAL A 417 32.39 34.40 -22.66
C VAL A 417 33.51 34.15 -21.66
N VAL A 418 34.05 32.92 -21.66
CA VAL A 418 35.30 32.59 -21.01
C VAL A 418 36.42 33.00 -21.97
N GLN A 419 37.06 34.13 -21.72
CA GLN A 419 38.35 34.47 -22.36
C GLN A 419 39.47 33.98 -21.45
N GLY A 420 40.13 32.94 -21.90
CA GLY A 420 41.46 32.58 -21.43
C GLY A 420 42.50 33.54 -21.99
N VAL A 421 43.27 34.15 -21.10
CA VAL A 421 44.55 34.79 -21.47
C VAL A 421 45.63 34.12 -20.63
N GLN A 422 46.41 33.25 -21.30
CA GLN A 422 47.75 32.90 -20.87
C GLN A 422 48.68 33.99 -21.33
N THR A 423 49.38 34.61 -20.41
CA THR A 423 50.66 35.27 -20.74
C THR A 423 51.61 35.07 -19.57
N ALA A 424 52.62 34.28 -19.84
CA ALA A 424 53.81 34.17 -19.03
C ALA A 424 54.71 35.39 -19.28
N LEU A 425 55.25 35.98 -18.24
CA LEU A 425 56.51 36.71 -18.27
C LEU A 425 57.15 36.65 -16.88
N GLU A 426 58.37 36.18 -16.87
CA GLU A 426 59.31 36.09 -15.76
C GLU A 426 59.98 37.45 -15.46
N PRO A 427 60.89 37.52 -14.45
CA PRO A 427 60.80 38.47 -13.36
C PRO A 427 61.82 39.64 -13.50
N GLU A 428 61.48 40.75 -12.88
CA GLU A 428 62.51 41.78 -12.68
C GLU A 428 62.53 42.20 -11.18
N ASN A 429 63.76 42.12 -10.62
CA ASN A 429 64.20 42.54 -9.30
C ASN A 429 63.86 44.00 -9.01
N ALA A 430 63.29 44.30 -7.86
CA ALA A 430 63.49 45.61 -7.23
C ALA A 430 63.42 45.44 -5.71
N GLU A 431 64.31 46.09 -5.05
CA GLU A 431 64.79 46.05 -3.67
C GLU A 431 63.75 46.30 -2.59
N ALA A 432 64.11 45.78 -1.43
CA ALA A 432 63.38 45.82 -0.17
C ALA A 432 63.17 47.26 0.33
N GLU A 433 61.90 47.57 0.66
CA GLU A 433 61.54 48.46 1.75
C GLU A 433 60.64 47.74 2.73
N THR A 434 61.11 47.61 3.95
CA THR A 434 60.37 47.09 5.12
C THR A 434 59.30 48.08 5.55
N PRO A 435 58.01 47.71 5.56
CA PRO A 435 57.00 48.44 6.34
C PRO A 435 56.86 47.81 7.71
N SER A 436 56.84 48.68 8.68
CA SER A 436 56.48 48.54 10.09
C SER A 436 55.30 47.58 10.33
N PRO A 437 55.22 46.87 11.50
CA PRO A 437 54.18 45.89 11.77
C PRO A 437 52.85 46.58 11.94
N LEU A 438 52.03 46.59 10.88
CA LEU A 438 50.60 46.87 10.98
C LEU A 438 49.94 45.75 11.78
N ALA A 439 49.25 46.16 12.81
CA ALA A 439 48.47 45.35 13.72
C ALA A 439 47.68 44.24 12.96
N ARG A 440 47.93 43.01 13.32
CA ARG A 440 47.11 41.86 12.96
C ARG A 440 45.67 42.19 13.39
N ALA A 441 44.79 42.43 12.42
CA ALA A 441 43.37 42.53 12.68
C ALA A 441 42.94 41.24 13.32
N VAL A 442 42.59 41.29 14.61
CA VAL A 442 41.90 40.23 15.34
C VAL A 442 40.59 39.98 14.58
N PRO A 443 40.29 38.73 14.14
CA PRO A 443 39.00 38.45 13.58
C PRO A 443 37.92 38.93 14.56
N PRO A 444 36.80 39.51 14.11
CA PRO A 444 35.77 39.97 15.02
C PRO A 444 35.34 38.77 15.86
N GLU A 445 35.49 38.88 17.18
CA GLU A 445 35.03 37.88 18.14
C GLU A 445 33.54 37.70 17.90
N THR A 446 33.14 36.53 17.38
CA THR A 446 31.75 36.16 17.26
C THR A 446 31.14 36.21 18.64
N PRO A 447 30.06 36.99 18.87
CA PRO A 447 29.46 37.09 20.21
C PRO A 447 29.12 35.69 20.72
N PRO A 448 29.38 35.41 22.00
CA PRO A 448 29.08 34.11 22.57
C PRO A 448 27.58 33.81 22.46
N ALA A 449 27.25 32.58 22.10
CA ALA A 449 25.86 32.11 22.08
C ALA A 449 25.37 31.93 23.53
N ARG A 450 24.19 32.48 23.83
CA ARG A 450 23.57 32.39 25.14
C ARG A 450 22.32 31.53 25.06
N LEU A 451 22.29 30.39 25.74
CA LEU A 451 21.08 29.57 25.89
C LEU A 451 20.06 30.37 26.71
N ILE A 452 18.89 30.64 26.14
CA ILE A 452 17.76 31.29 26.80
C ILE A 452 16.94 30.26 27.58
N GLY A 453 16.70 29.09 26.95
CA GLY A 453 15.92 28.01 27.54
C GLY A 453 15.25 27.13 26.49
N GLU A 454 14.28 26.35 26.93
CA GLU A 454 13.49 25.44 26.11
C GLU A 454 12.05 25.94 26.00
N ALA A 455 11.49 25.93 24.78
CA ALA A 455 10.09 26.25 24.51
C ALA A 455 9.32 25.02 24.06
N MET A 456 8.12 24.80 24.65
CA MET A 456 7.18 23.71 24.30
C MET A 456 7.80 22.30 24.42
N HIS A 457 8.84 22.14 25.20
CA HIS A 457 9.63 20.89 25.28
C HIS A 457 10.07 20.35 23.92
N THR A 458 10.26 21.24 22.95
CA THR A 458 10.56 20.89 21.54
C THR A 458 11.67 21.74 20.95
N TYR A 459 11.69 23.03 21.28
CA TYR A 459 12.62 24.00 20.69
C TYR A 459 13.58 24.58 21.71
N ILE A 460 14.86 24.63 21.35
CA ILE A 460 15.89 25.32 22.13
C ILE A 460 15.98 26.75 21.61
N LEU A 461 15.96 27.72 22.50
CA LEU A 461 16.08 29.13 22.22
C LEU A 461 17.48 29.61 22.56
N VAL A 462 18.19 30.16 21.57
CA VAL A 462 19.55 30.68 21.71
C VAL A 462 19.62 32.11 21.21
N GLU A 463 20.21 33.00 21.96
CA GLU A 463 20.57 34.35 21.55
C GLU A 463 22.03 34.41 21.13
N LYS A 464 22.30 34.93 19.92
CA LYS A 464 23.67 35.13 19.40
C LYS A 464 23.74 36.51 18.76
N GLY A 465 24.31 37.47 19.50
CA GLY A 465 24.31 38.89 19.06
C GLY A 465 22.90 39.42 18.87
N ASP A 466 22.60 39.98 17.70
CA ASP A 466 21.27 40.53 17.34
C ASP A 466 20.34 39.46 16.70
N THR A 467 20.61 38.18 16.92
CA THR A 467 19.80 37.11 16.35
C THR A 467 19.26 36.17 17.42
N LEU A 468 18.01 35.73 17.23
CA LEU A 468 17.38 34.65 17.97
C LEU A 468 17.39 33.40 17.11
N ILE A 469 17.98 32.32 17.60
CA ILE A 469 18.04 31.03 16.92
C ILE A 469 17.07 30.08 17.63
N LEU A 470 16.13 29.52 16.88
CA LEU A 470 15.23 28.47 17.34
C LEU A 470 15.76 27.15 16.77
N ILE A 471 16.09 26.22 17.63
CA ILE A 471 16.66 24.92 17.27
C ILE A 471 15.63 23.84 17.59
N ASP A 472 15.29 23.00 16.63
CA ASP A 472 14.54 21.76 16.84
C ASP A 472 15.46 20.75 17.52
N LYS A 473 15.23 20.49 18.83
CA LYS A 473 16.11 19.61 19.62
C LYS A 473 16.10 18.17 19.12
N HIS A 474 14.96 17.69 18.60
CA HIS A 474 14.84 16.35 18.03
C HIS A 474 15.70 16.22 16.77
N ALA A 475 15.50 17.15 15.81
CA ALA A 475 16.24 17.18 14.56
C ALA A 475 17.77 17.36 14.77
N ALA A 476 18.17 18.16 15.77
CA ALA A 476 19.57 18.35 16.15
C ALA A 476 20.18 17.05 16.71
N HIS A 477 19.50 16.42 17.65
CA HIS A 477 19.96 15.19 18.28
C HIS A 477 20.00 14.01 17.30
N GLU A 478 19.00 13.90 16.44
CA GLU A 478 18.96 12.92 15.35
C GLU A 478 20.20 13.02 14.45
N ARG A 479 20.58 14.24 14.05
CA ARG A 479 21.76 14.46 13.23
C ARG A 479 23.06 14.11 13.95
N ILE A 480 23.22 14.52 15.16
CA ILE A 480 24.41 14.21 15.97
C ILE A 480 24.56 12.71 16.18
N ASN A 481 23.45 12.01 16.47
CA ASN A 481 23.45 10.55 16.61
C ASN A 481 23.82 9.87 15.29
N PHE A 482 23.24 10.32 14.17
CA PHE A 482 23.55 9.77 12.85
C PHE A 482 25.03 9.93 12.50
N ASP A 483 25.59 11.13 12.67
CA ASP A 483 27.01 11.39 12.35
C ASP A 483 27.95 10.57 13.23
N ARG A 484 27.62 10.41 14.53
CA ARG A 484 28.37 9.55 15.45
C ARG A 484 28.35 8.08 15.05
N LEU A 485 27.18 7.54 14.71
CA LEU A 485 27.00 6.15 14.28
C LEU A 485 27.68 5.89 12.93
N ARG A 486 27.66 6.86 12.04
CA ARG A 486 28.29 6.77 10.72
C ARG A 486 29.81 6.77 10.79
N GLN A 487 30.40 7.53 11.72
CA GLN A 487 31.84 7.59 11.93
C GLN A 487 32.40 6.30 12.53
N ASN A 488 31.63 5.62 13.39
CA ASN A 488 32.05 4.43 14.10
C ASN A 488 31.04 3.27 13.90
N PRO A 489 30.88 2.75 12.69
CA PRO A 489 29.90 1.69 12.42
C PRO A 489 30.28 0.33 13.07
N ALA A 490 31.55 0.12 13.40
CA ALA A 490 32.01 -1.09 14.09
C ALA A 490 31.71 -1.10 15.60
N ASP A 491 31.34 0.03 16.17
CA ASP A 491 31.08 0.21 17.60
C ASP A 491 29.58 0.31 17.95
N ILE A 492 28.69 -0.19 17.09
CA ILE A 492 27.26 -0.23 17.42
C ILE A 492 27.00 -1.45 18.30
N PRO A 493 26.87 -1.27 19.62
CA PRO A 493 26.60 -2.40 20.51
C PRO A 493 25.19 -2.92 20.27
N SER A 494 25.06 -4.25 20.19
CA SER A 494 23.76 -4.92 20.18
C SER A 494 23.33 -5.20 21.62
N GLN A 495 22.07 -4.93 21.94
CA GLN A 495 21.43 -5.37 23.16
C GLN A 495 20.52 -6.56 22.89
N THR A 496 20.65 -7.61 23.69
CA THR A 496 19.74 -8.75 23.65
C THR A 496 18.43 -8.39 24.30
N LEU A 497 17.32 -8.66 23.61
CA LEU A 497 15.98 -8.46 24.16
C LEU A 497 15.68 -9.51 25.22
N LEU A 498 15.14 -9.08 26.35
CA LEU A 498 14.76 -9.97 27.46
C LEU A 498 13.69 -10.97 27.00
N GLU A 499 12.76 -10.52 26.18
CA GLU A 499 11.75 -11.34 25.53
C GLU A 499 11.94 -11.24 24.02
N PRO A 500 12.23 -12.36 23.33
CA PRO A 500 12.38 -12.37 21.88
C PRO A 500 11.06 -11.99 21.21
N LEU A 501 11.10 -11.12 20.20
CA LEU A 501 9.94 -10.60 19.52
C LEU A 501 9.69 -11.35 18.21
N PRO A 502 8.54 -12.01 18.03
CA PRO A 502 8.19 -12.62 16.75
C PRO A 502 7.89 -11.53 15.73
N PHE A 503 8.43 -11.69 14.53
CA PHE A 503 8.22 -10.82 13.38
C PHE A 503 7.81 -11.64 12.17
N THR A 504 6.59 -11.37 11.67
CA THR A 504 6.06 -11.97 10.46
C THR A 504 6.11 -10.91 9.35
N PRO A 505 7.19 -10.88 8.54
CA PRO A 505 7.30 -9.94 7.43
C PRO A 505 6.31 -10.27 6.32
N ASP A 506 5.88 -9.27 5.55
CA ASP A 506 5.25 -9.54 4.27
C ASP A 506 6.27 -10.12 3.26
N ALA A 507 5.79 -10.62 2.12
CA ALA A 507 6.67 -11.25 1.12
C ALA A 507 7.80 -10.29 0.63
N SER A 508 7.52 -8.99 0.59
CA SER A 508 8.48 -7.96 0.19
C SER A 508 9.50 -7.66 1.29
N ASP A 509 9.05 -7.61 2.54
CA ASP A 509 9.92 -7.37 3.69
C ASP A 509 10.81 -8.59 3.98
N ALA A 510 10.27 -9.81 3.82
CA ALA A 510 11.05 -11.04 3.92
C ALA A 510 12.22 -11.06 2.92
N GLU A 511 11.99 -10.54 1.71
CA GLU A 511 13.05 -10.41 0.71
C GLU A 511 14.13 -9.40 1.12
N VAL A 512 13.72 -8.24 1.64
CA VAL A 512 14.65 -7.23 2.17
C VAL A 512 15.50 -7.83 3.29
N LEU A 513 14.90 -8.56 4.24
CA LEU A 513 15.62 -9.21 5.32
C LEU A 513 16.63 -10.25 4.84
N GLN A 514 16.26 -11.04 3.84
CA GLN A 514 17.18 -12.03 3.26
C GLN A 514 18.32 -11.37 2.46
N GLN A 515 18.05 -10.24 1.78
CA GLN A 515 19.04 -9.54 0.98
C GLN A 515 20.03 -8.73 1.83
N HIS A 516 19.55 -8.14 2.92
CA HIS A 516 20.32 -7.22 3.75
C HIS A 516 20.54 -7.72 5.19
N GLY A 517 20.30 -9.02 5.45
CA GLY A 517 20.42 -9.63 6.77
C GLY A 517 21.81 -9.45 7.39
N ASP A 518 22.86 -9.63 6.59
CA ASP A 518 24.25 -9.44 7.04
C ASP A 518 24.51 -7.99 7.46
N THR A 519 24.02 -7.02 6.67
CA THR A 519 24.14 -5.59 6.99
C THR A 519 23.36 -5.23 8.26
N LEU A 520 22.17 -5.80 8.45
CA LEU A 520 21.40 -5.61 9.67
C LEU A 520 22.11 -6.20 10.90
N ALA A 521 22.72 -7.37 10.75
CA ALA A 521 23.50 -8.01 11.81
C ALA A 521 24.72 -7.19 12.20
N GLU A 522 25.46 -6.65 11.23
CA GLU A 522 26.58 -5.72 11.46
C GLU A 522 26.16 -4.44 12.20
N LEU A 523 24.92 -3.99 11.99
CA LEU A 523 24.34 -2.81 12.63
C LEU A 523 23.58 -3.12 13.92
N GLY A 524 23.75 -4.34 14.48
CA GLY A 524 23.27 -4.72 15.79
C GLY A 524 21.90 -5.37 15.86
N PHE A 525 21.25 -5.69 14.74
CA PHE A 525 20.01 -6.47 14.72
C PHE A 525 20.33 -7.97 14.69
N THR A 526 19.75 -8.74 15.61
CA THR A 526 19.89 -10.20 15.62
C THR A 526 18.55 -10.83 15.26
N LEU A 527 18.45 -11.34 14.02
CA LEU A 527 17.26 -11.98 13.47
C LEU A 527 17.53 -13.46 13.25
N GLU A 528 16.67 -14.31 13.76
CA GLU A 528 16.72 -15.77 13.55
C GLU A 528 15.50 -16.20 12.72
N PRO A 529 15.67 -17.00 11.65
CA PRO A 529 14.55 -17.58 10.95
C PRO A 529 13.74 -18.50 11.86
N PHE A 530 12.42 -18.41 11.82
CA PHE A 530 11.50 -19.23 12.60
C PHE A 530 10.36 -19.73 11.73
N GLY A 531 10.39 -20.98 11.34
CA GLY A 531 9.41 -21.54 10.41
C GLY A 531 9.69 -21.19 8.95
N ARG A 532 8.63 -21.01 8.14
CA ARG A 532 8.77 -20.79 6.68
C ARG A 532 8.96 -19.34 6.29
N SER A 533 8.32 -18.42 6.99
CA SER A 533 8.29 -16.98 6.64
C SER A 533 8.47 -16.06 7.84
N ASP A 534 8.54 -16.61 9.05
CA ASP A 534 8.63 -15.84 10.27
C ASP A 534 10.08 -15.69 10.71
N TYR A 535 10.34 -14.64 11.50
CA TYR A 535 11.62 -14.37 12.14
C TYR A 535 11.41 -14.11 13.62
N ILE A 536 12.44 -14.34 14.40
CA ILE A 536 12.50 -13.93 15.80
C ILE A 536 13.58 -12.88 15.93
N LEU A 537 13.21 -11.69 16.38
CA LEU A 537 14.12 -10.61 16.70
C LEU A 537 14.61 -10.82 18.14
N ARG A 538 15.92 -11.15 18.31
CA ARG A 538 16.55 -11.40 19.61
C ARG A 538 17.39 -10.26 20.11
N GLY A 539 17.89 -9.43 19.21
CA GLY A 539 18.74 -8.30 19.56
C GLY A 539 18.52 -7.12 18.63
N VAL A 540 18.73 -5.93 19.17
CA VAL A 540 18.64 -4.66 18.46
C VAL A 540 19.81 -3.77 18.83
N PRO A 541 20.15 -2.74 18.03
CA PRO A 541 21.11 -1.72 18.45
C PRO A 541 20.76 -1.18 19.84
N ALA A 542 21.76 -1.02 20.72
CA ALA A 542 21.55 -0.56 22.10
C ALA A 542 20.89 0.82 22.21
N GLN A 543 20.88 1.56 21.11
CA GLN A 543 20.24 2.88 20.99
C GLN A 543 18.72 2.80 20.79
N ILE A 544 18.17 1.62 20.49
CA ILE A 544 16.73 1.42 20.25
C ILE A 544 16.10 0.80 21.48
N ASP A 545 15.06 1.42 22.00
CA ASP A 545 14.27 0.85 23.10
C ASP A 545 13.54 -0.43 22.64
N ALA A 546 13.37 -1.41 23.53
CA ALA A 546 12.70 -2.67 23.22
C ALA A 546 11.28 -2.47 22.63
N GLY A 547 10.57 -1.45 23.10
CA GLY A 547 9.24 -1.09 22.56
C GLY A 547 9.26 -0.54 21.13
N ASP A 548 10.37 0.01 20.68
CA ASP A 548 10.56 0.55 19.34
C ASP A 548 11.27 -0.44 18.38
N ALA A 549 11.63 -1.64 18.85
CA ALA A 549 12.41 -2.63 18.14
C ALA A 549 11.74 -3.13 16.83
N LEU A 550 10.52 -3.65 16.91
CA LEU A 550 9.75 -4.07 15.73
C LEU A 550 9.40 -2.93 14.79
N PRO A 551 8.94 -1.76 15.30
CA PRO A 551 8.71 -0.60 14.44
C PRO A 551 9.92 -0.11 13.68
N ALA A 552 11.09 -0.14 14.30
CA ALA A 552 12.33 0.24 13.64
C ALA A 552 12.65 -0.73 12.49
N LEU A 553 12.50 -2.04 12.73
CA LEU A 553 12.72 -3.06 11.70
C LEU A 553 11.73 -2.93 10.52
N GLU A 554 10.44 -2.73 10.80
CA GLU A 554 9.42 -2.50 9.78
C GLU A 554 9.70 -1.24 8.94
N GLU A 555 10.12 -0.15 9.59
CA GLU A 555 10.48 1.10 8.92
C GLU A 555 11.71 0.93 8.03
N ILE A 556 12.74 0.23 8.50
CA ILE A 556 13.93 -0.10 7.73
C ILE A 556 13.55 -0.94 6.51
N CYS A 557 12.75 -1.99 6.66
CA CYS A 557 12.27 -2.81 5.55
C CYS A 557 11.52 -1.95 4.52
N ALA A 558 10.63 -1.06 4.96
CA ALA A 558 9.89 -0.17 4.08
C ALA A 558 10.81 0.79 3.29
N GLN A 559 11.81 1.38 3.95
CA GLN A 559 12.77 2.30 3.32
C GLN A 559 13.65 1.58 2.30
N LEU A 560 14.20 0.42 2.66
CA LEU A 560 15.05 -0.38 1.77
C LEU A 560 14.28 -0.90 0.55
N ARG A 561 13.00 -1.19 0.67
CA ARG A 561 12.13 -1.60 -0.43
C ARG A 561 11.91 -0.48 -1.46
N HIS A 562 11.75 0.76 -1.02
CA HIS A 562 11.48 1.90 -1.90
C HIS A 562 12.75 2.53 -2.50
N GLY A 563 13.91 2.31 -1.90
CA GLY A 563 15.19 2.81 -2.39
C GLY A 563 15.79 1.93 -3.48
N ALA A 564 16.27 2.54 -4.58
CA ALA A 564 17.14 1.87 -5.54
C ALA A 564 18.57 1.82 -5.00
N HIS A 565 18.78 1.17 -3.84
CA HIS A 565 20.09 1.11 -3.21
C HIS A 565 20.93 0.00 -3.87
N THR A 566 21.80 0.40 -4.79
CA THR A 566 22.78 -0.49 -5.44
C THR A 566 24.11 -0.57 -4.69
N ASP A 567 24.31 0.32 -3.70
CA ASP A 567 25.53 0.43 -2.91
C ASP A 567 25.29 0.03 -1.45
N ALA A 568 26.15 -0.84 -0.91
CA ALA A 568 26.10 -1.28 0.48
C ALA A 568 26.19 -0.12 1.49
N GLN A 569 26.94 0.93 1.17
CA GLN A 569 27.05 2.12 2.01
C GLN A 569 25.71 2.89 2.09
N ALA A 570 24.99 2.98 0.98
CA ALA A 570 23.68 3.63 0.95
C ALA A 570 22.66 2.85 1.79
N VAL A 571 22.71 1.52 1.78
CA VAL A 571 21.87 0.66 2.64
C VAL A 571 22.19 0.90 4.12
N ARG A 572 23.49 0.93 4.49
CA ARG A 572 23.94 1.24 5.85
C ARG A 572 23.45 2.60 6.32
N ASP A 573 23.65 3.62 5.50
CA ASP A 573 23.24 4.99 5.82
C ASP A 573 21.71 5.05 6.07
N GLU A 574 20.89 4.30 5.32
CA GLU A 574 19.44 4.27 5.51
C GLU A 574 19.03 3.60 6.83
N VAL A 575 19.66 2.47 7.16
CA VAL A 575 19.45 1.80 8.47
C VAL A 575 19.87 2.72 9.61
N LEU A 576 21.05 3.38 9.48
CA LEU A 576 21.55 4.30 10.50
C LEU A 576 20.65 5.53 10.71
N LYS A 577 19.98 6.02 9.67
CA LYS A 577 19.00 7.11 9.81
C LYS A 577 17.85 6.68 10.73
N THR A 578 17.30 5.49 10.51
CA THR A 578 16.22 4.97 11.36
C THR A 578 16.69 4.74 12.80
N VAL A 579 17.87 4.15 12.98
CA VAL A 579 18.47 3.96 14.33
C VAL A 579 18.65 5.30 15.03
N ALA A 580 19.21 6.31 14.34
CA ALA A 580 19.44 7.64 14.89
C ALA A 580 18.14 8.37 15.25
N CYS A 581 17.10 8.21 14.42
CA CYS A 581 15.78 8.77 14.66
C CYS A 581 15.12 8.16 15.92
N LYS A 582 15.16 6.84 16.06
CA LYS A 582 14.60 6.15 17.24
C LYS A 582 15.37 6.45 18.51
N ALA A 583 16.68 6.69 18.41
CA ALA A 583 17.57 7.07 19.50
C ALA A 583 17.48 8.55 19.87
N ALA A 584 16.81 9.38 19.07
CA ALA A 584 16.75 10.82 19.31
C ALA A 584 15.78 11.18 20.45
N ILE A 585 16.09 12.28 21.15
CA ILE A 585 15.21 12.86 22.17
C ILE A 585 13.85 13.13 21.56
N LYS A 586 12.79 12.54 22.11
CA LYS A 586 11.43 12.73 21.58
C LYS A 586 10.89 14.12 21.94
N ALA A 587 10.14 14.71 21.03
CA ALA A 587 9.43 15.98 21.29
C ALA A 587 8.49 15.84 22.50
N GLY A 588 8.47 16.87 23.36
CA GLY A 588 7.67 16.85 24.59
C GLY A 588 8.35 16.25 25.82
N TRP A 589 9.55 15.67 25.69
CA TRP A 589 10.32 15.20 26.85
C TRP A 589 11.12 16.35 27.47
N GLN A 590 11.21 16.37 28.80
CA GLN A 590 12.15 17.26 29.48
C GLN A 590 13.57 16.78 29.23
N THR A 591 14.45 17.68 28.88
CA THR A 591 15.86 17.41 28.58
C THR A 591 16.72 18.15 29.60
N GLU A 592 17.75 17.49 30.06
CA GLU A 592 18.70 18.08 31.00
C GLU A 592 19.39 19.31 30.41
N PRO A 593 19.60 20.39 31.18
CA PRO A 593 20.19 21.65 30.71
C PRO A 593 21.56 21.48 30.03
N GLU A 594 22.36 20.52 30.49
CA GLU A 594 23.68 20.23 29.90
C GLU A 594 23.57 19.66 28.47
N GLU A 595 22.55 18.84 28.22
CA GLU A 595 22.28 18.27 26.91
C GLU A 595 21.74 19.35 25.95
N LEU A 596 20.83 20.22 26.43
CA LEU A 596 20.35 21.36 25.66
C LEU A 596 21.50 22.29 25.24
N LEU A 597 22.47 22.52 26.13
CA LEU A 597 23.63 23.34 25.85
C LEU A 597 24.52 22.69 24.78
N ARG A 598 24.80 21.37 24.89
CA ARG A 598 25.58 20.66 23.88
C ARG A 598 24.95 20.70 22.48
N LEU A 599 23.63 20.51 22.40
CA LEU A 599 22.90 20.62 21.15
C LEU A 599 22.98 22.05 20.57
N ALA A 600 22.80 23.05 21.44
CA ALA A 600 22.89 24.47 21.04
C ALA A 600 24.28 24.84 20.53
N ASP A 601 25.33 24.38 21.20
CA ASP A 601 26.73 24.65 20.83
C ASP A 601 27.07 24.03 19.46
N ALA A 602 26.69 22.77 19.22
CA ALA A 602 26.93 22.07 17.94
C ALA A 602 26.23 22.79 16.77
N VAL A 603 24.99 23.24 16.98
CA VAL A 603 24.25 23.99 15.96
C VAL A 603 24.85 25.36 15.73
N CYS A 604 25.22 26.08 16.80
CA CYS A 604 25.82 27.42 16.73
C CYS A 604 27.23 27.41 16.15
N ALA A 605 27.99 26.32 16.32
CA ALA A 605 29.27 26.06 15.65
C ALA A 605 29.14 25.76 14.16
N GLY A 606 27.90 25.48 13.68
CA GLY A 606 27.63 25.16 12.28
C GLY A 606 27.90 23.69 11.91
N GLU A 607 28.15 22.84 12.89
CA GLU A 607 28.37 21.39 12.72
C GLU A 607 27.07 20.69 12.26
N VAL A 608 25.93 21.18 12.74
CA VAL A 608 24.60 20.61 12.49
C VAL A 608 23.71 21.65 11.79
N LYS A 609 23.38 21.42 10.52
CA LYS A 609 22.53 22.33 9.72
C LYS A 609 21.20 21.67 9.30
N TYR A 610 21.25 20.39 8.95
CA TYR A 610 20.11 19.61 8.47
C TYR A 610 20.05 18.28 9.19
N CYS A 611 18.84 17.79 9.49
CA CYS A 611 18.69 16.43 9.99
C CYS A 611 19.00 15.39 8.89
N PRO A 612 19.17 14.11 9.20
CA PRO A 612 19.46 13.08 8.19
C PRO A 612 18.39 12.97 7.08
N HIS A 613 17.16 13.47 7.34
CA HIS A 613 16.05 13.53 6.38
C HIS A 613 16.00 14.84 5.58
N GLY A 614 17.00 15.74 5.74
CA GLY A 614 17.12 16.98 4.96
C GLY A 614 16.31 18.18 5.48
N ARG A 615 15.66 18.07 6.66
CA ARG A 615 14.95 19.20 7.27
C ARG A 615 15.94 20.16 7.94
N PRO A 616 15.74 21.48 7.87
CA PRO A 616 16.58 22.43 8.62
C PRO A 616 16.42 22.21 10.13
N VAL A 617 17.55 22.18 10.84
CA VAL A 617 17.59 21.97 12.28
C VAL A 617 17.32 23.25 13.06
N ALA A 618 17.62 24.41 12.48
CA ALA A 618 17.44 25.68 13.12
C ALA A 618 16.85 26.75 12.19
N VAL A 619 16.10 27.67 12.80
CA VAL A 619 15.58 28.87 12.16
C VAL A 619 16.14 30.07 12.90
N THR A 620 16.64 31.06 12.16
CA THR A 620 17.22 32.28 12.72
C THR A 620 16.29 33.46 12.47
N LEU A 621 16.00 34.23 13.50
CA LEU A 621 15.24 35.47 13.44
C LEU A 621 16.15 36.62 13.84
N THR A 622 16.37 37.54 12.95
CA THR A 622 17.10 38.78 13.23
C THR A 622 16.24 39.78 14.04
N ARG A 623 16.87 40.64 14.82
CA ARG A 623 16.19 41.69 15.54
C ARG A 623 15.29 42.53 14.63
N ARG A 624 15.77 42.83 13.41
CA ARG A 624 15.00 43.57 12.41
C ARG A 624 13.72 42.84 11.98
N GLU A 625 13.77 41.54 11.82
CA GLU A 625 12.59 40.73 11.49
C GLU A 625 11.61 40.67 12.64
N LEU A 626 12.10 40.54 13.88
CA LEU A 626 11.25 40.65 15.06
C LEU A 626 10.60 42.01 15.17
N ASP A 627 11.35 43.11 14.97
CA ASP A 627 10.79 44.46 15.02
C ASP A 627 9.74 44.69 13.92
N LYS A 628 9.90 44.09 12.73
CA LYS A 628 8.86 44.08 11.69
C LYS A 628 7.60 43.34 12.13
N LEU A 629 7.75 42.16 12.75
CA LEU A 629 6.60 41.39 13.24
C LEU A 629 5.80 42.19 14.29
N PHE A 630 6.48 42.96 15.14
CA PHE A 630 5.86 43.84 16.13
C PHE A 630 5.46 45.22 15.57
N LYS A 631 5.63 45.42 14.23
CA LYS A 631 5.33 46.71 13.56
C LYS A 631 6.07 47.92 14.16
N ARG A 632 7.27 47.71 14.71
CA ARG A 632 8.13 48.77 15.23
C ARG A 632 8.92 49.48 14.14
N ILE A 633 9.13 48.81 13.02
CA ILE A 633 9.72 49.30 11.80
C ILE A 633 8.85 48.87 10.62
N VAL A 634 8.77 49.72 9.59
CA VAL A 634 8.01 49.48 8.37
C VAL A 634 8.87 48.72 7.36
#